data_51c2114fa14ea63e1d1f4b53735d4a78
#
_entry.id   51c2114fa14ea63e1d1f4b53735d4a78
#
_cell.length_a   1.000
_cell.length_b   1.000
_cell.length_c   1.000
_cell.angle_alpha   90.00
_cell.angle_beta   90.00
_cell.angle_gamma   90.00
#
_symmetry.space_group_name_H-M   'P 1'
#
loop_
_entity.id
_entity.type
_entity.pdbx_description
1 polymer ?
#
loop_
_entity_poly.entity_id
_entity_poly.type
_entity_poly.pdbx_seq_one_letter_code
_entity_poly.pdbx_strand_id
1 'polypeptide(L)'
;MTTNHTFGEAIEAAKAGKRIAREGWNGKGLFVFVQVPATIEEDIIPKMQSLPQSVKDEFALRGGAIHYSNQWALVDTHNRVNGWAPSASDALATDWIILD
;
A
#
# COMPACT_ATOMS: atom_id res chain seq x y z
N MET A 1 -19.44 -4.16 2.56
CA MET A 1 -18.45 -5.28 2.54
C MET A 1 -19.03 -6.43 1.72
N THR A 2 -18.26 -6.97 0.81
CA THR A 2 -18.64 -8.14 0.02
C THR A 2 -17.56 -9.21 0.12
N THR A 3 -17.97 -10.47 -0.03
CA THR A 3 -17.09 -11.63 0.21
C THR A 3 -17.04 -12.55 -1.00
N ASN A 4 -16.17 -13.56 -0.94
CA ASN A 4 -16.03 -14.60 -1.97
C ASN A 4 -15.64 -14.08 -3.33
N HIS A 5 -14.73 -13.08 -3.34
CA HIS A 5 -14.20 -12.54 -4.57
C HIS A 5 -12.92 -13.23 -5.01
N THR A 6 -12.67 -13.23 -6.32
CA THR A 6 -11.37 -13.58 -6.86
C THR A 6 -10.38 -12.45 -6.59
N PHE A 7 -9.08 -12.75 -6.70
CA PHE A 7 -8.07 -11.71 -6.58
C PHE A 7 -8.21 -10.66 -7.68
N GLY A 8 -8.60 -11.07 -8.90
CA GLY A 8 -8.84 -10.12 -9.98
C GLY A 8 -9.92 -9.09 -9.62
N GLU A 9 -11.02 -9.54 -9.03
CA GLU A 9 -12.08 -8.64 -8.55
C GLU A 9 -11.59 -7.74 -7.42
N ALA A 10 -10.81 -8.31 -6.49
CA ALA A 10 -10.24 -7.54 -5.38
C ALA A 10 -9.27 -6.48 -5.87
N ILE A 11 -8.42 -6.79 -6.86
CA ILE A 11 -7.49 -5.82 -7.46
C ILE A 11 -8.26 -4.64 -8.04
N GLU A 12 -9.32 -4.88 -8.80
CA GLU A 12 -10.08 -3.80 -9.41
C GLU A 12 -10.74 -2.91 -8.35
N ALA A 13 -11.24 -3.51 -7.28
CA ALA A 13 -11.79 -2.75 -6.16
C ALA A 13 -10.72 -1.90 -5.47
N ALA A 14 -9.51 -2.46 -5.26
CA ALA A 14 -8.42 -1.73 -4.63
C ALA A 14 -7.93 -0.58 -5.50
N LYS A 15 -7.87 -0.76 -6.81
CA LYS A 15 -7.55 0.33 -7.75
C LYS A 15 -8.57 1.46 -7.67
N ALA A 16 -9.80 1.13 -7.36
CA ALA A 16 -10.88 2.11 -7.18
C ALA A 16 -10.86 2.78 -5.80
N GLY A 17 -9.90 2.43 -4.95
CA GLY A 17 -9.71 3.06 -3.64
C GLY A 17 -10.27 2.29 -2.47
N LYS A 18 -10.71 1.06 -2.66
CA LYS A 18 -11.26 0.26 -1.57
C LYS A 18 -10.18 -0.54 -0.86
N ARG A 19 -10.45 -0.93 0.36
CA ARG A 19 -9.59 -1.82 1.13
C ARG A 19 -9.99 -3.26 0.80
N ILE A 20 -9.02 -4.16 0.74
CA ILE A 20 -9.26 -5.58 0.48
C ILE A 20 -8.57 -6.43 1.54
N ALA A 21 -9.10 -7.62 1.79
CA ALA A 21 -8.52 -8.57 2.72
C ALA A 21 -8.93 -9.98 2.31
N ARG A 22 -8.26 -10.99 2.88
CA ARG A 22 -8.69 -12.38 2.74
C ARG A 22 -9.40 -12.81 4.01
N GLU A 23 -10.43 -13.63 3.84
CA GLU A 23 -11.19 -14.17 4.97
C GLU A 23 -10.30 -14.98 5.92
N GLY A 24 -9.34 -15.73 5.37
CA GLY A 24 -8.47 -16.60 6.13
C GLY A 24 -7.28 -15.92 6.79
N TRP A 25 -7.14 -14.60 6.69
CA TRP A 25 -6.01 -13.92 7.32
C TRP A 25 -6.13 -13.92 8.84
N ASN A 26 -5.01 -14.26 9.49
CA ASN A 26 -4.90 -14.20 10.93
C ASN A 26 -4.80 -12.75 11.39
N GLY A 27 -5.61 -12.40 12.35
CA GLY A 27 -5.65 -11.05 12.89
C GLY A 27 -6.74 -10.22 12.24
N LYS A 28 -7.68 -9.79 13.08
CA LYS A 28 -8.78 -8.93 12.64
C LYS A 28 -8.25 -7.53 12.35
N GLY A 29 -8.74 -6.94 11.29
CA GLY A 29 -8.35 -5.59 10.91
C GLY A 29 -7.18 -5.50 9.95
N LEU A 30 -6.57 -6.62 9.56
CA LEU A 30 -5.59 -6.63 8.47
C LEU A 30 -6.27 -6.27 7.16
N PHE A 31 -5.66 -5.37 6.40
CA PHE A 31 -6.15 -5.08 5.07
C PHE A 31 -5.02 -4.62 4.16
N VAL A 32 -5.26 -4.73 2.86
CA VAL A 32 -4.37 -4.23 1.81
C VAL A 32 -5.07 -3.10 1.07
N PHE A 33 -4.31 -2.13 0.67
CA PHE A 33 -4.81 -1.02 -0.16
C PHE A 33 -3.75 -0.63 -1.18
N VAL A 34 -4.16 0.12 -2.19
CA VAL A 34 -3.22 0.72 -3.15
C VAL A 34 -2.88 2.11 -2.65
N GLN A 35 -1.62 2.31 -2.26
CA GLN A 35 -1.12 3.62 -1.88
C GLN A 35 -1.11 4.52 -3.12
N VAL A 36 -1.84 5.62 -3.05
CA VAL A 36 -1.98 6.52 -4.20
C VAL A 36 -0.70 7.32 -4.44
N PRO A 37 -0.44 7.75 -5.68
CA PRO A 37 0.73 8.60 -5.97
C PRO A 37 0.73 9.88 -5.14
N ALA A 38 1.92 10.32 -4.76
CA ALA A 38 2.11 11.54 -3.99
C ALA A 38 3.34 12.27 -4.46
N THR A 39 3.28 13.61 -4.38
CA THR A 39 4.43 14.48 -4.68
C THR A 39 4.85 15.16 -3.39
N ILE A 40 6.13 15.06 -3.06
CA ILE A 40 6.72 15.75 -1.90
C ILE A 40 7.55 16.91 -2.43
N GLU A 41 7.16 18.12 -2.07
CA GLU A 41 7.87 19.31 -2.49
C GLU A 41 9.26 19.37 -1.88
N GLU A 42 10.18 20.04 -2.59
CA GLU A 42 11.59 20.05 -2.25
C GLU A 42 11.87 20.52 -0.82
N ASP A 43 11.14 21.53 -0.34
CA ASP A 43 11.33 22.09 0.99
C ASP A 43 10.84 21.14 2.12
N ILE A 44 10.05 20.16 1.80
CA ILE A 44 9.54 19.17 2.77
C ILE A 44 10.50 17.99 2.92
N ILE A 45 11.28 17.67 1.91
CA ILE A 45 12.16 16.49 1.91
C ILE A 45 13.06 16.42 3.15
N PRO A 46 13.75 17.51 3.57
CA PRO A 46 14.60 17.45 4.77
C PRO A 46 13.85 17.12 6.06
N LYS A 47 12.54 17.36 6.09
CA LYS A 47 11.69 17.14 7.27
C LYS A 47 11.09 15.75 7.32
N MET A 48 11.28 14.93 6.29
CA MET A 48 10.69 13.60 6.23
C MET A 48 11.36 12.65 7.22
N GLN A 49 10.55 11.88 7.93
CA GLN A 49 11.03 10.85 8.85
C GLN A 49 11.34 9.54 8.16
N SER A 50 10.71 9.30 7.01
CA SER A 50 10.76 8.01 6.31
C SER A 50 11.96 7.85 5.39
N LEU A 51 12.83 8.87 5.26
CA LEU A 51 14.00 8.80 4.40
C LEU A 51 15.28 8.84 5.23
N PRO A 52 16.22 7.91 4.98
CA PRO A 52 17.57 8.02 5.54
C PRO A 52 18.26 9.29 5.05
N GLN A 53 19.22 9.80 5.83
CA GLN A 53 19.90 11.03 5.50
C GLN A 53 20.66 10.94 4.16
N SER A 54 21.27 9.80 3.86
CA SER A 54 21.98 9.60 2.59
C SER A 54 21.05 9.74 1.38
N VAL A 55 19.79 9.32 1.52
CA VAL A 55 18.78 9.45 0.47
C VAL A 55 18.34 10.90 0.31
N LYS A 56 18.15 11.60 1.43
CA LYS A 56 17.85 13.05 1.40
C LYS A 56 18.96 13.82 0.71
N ASP A 57 20.21 13.48 1.01
CA ASP A 57 21.38 14.13 0.40
C ASP A 57 21.39 13.92 -1.11
N GLU A 58 21.06 12.73 -1.58
CA GLU A 58 20.98 12.44 -3.00
C GLU A 58 19.88 13.24 -3.68
N PHE A 59 18.71 13.34 -3.08
CA PHE A 59 17.64 14.17 -3.62
C PHE A 59 17.99 15.65 -3.65
N ALA A 60 18.76 16.12 -2.66
CA ALA A 60 19.23 17.51 -2.64
C ALA A 60 20.18 17.78 -3.82
N LEU A 61 21.01 16.80 -4.18
CA LEU A 61 21.89 16.91 -5.35
C LEU A 61 21.12 16.94 -6.66
N ARG A 62 20.06 16.14 -6.77
CA ARG A 62 19.21 16.10 -7.98
C ARG A 62 18.34 17.34 -8.11
N GLY A 63 17.92 17.91 -6.99
CA GLY A 63 17.01 19.06 -6.96
C GLY A 63 15.58 18.69 -7.31
N GLY A 64 14.64 19.53 -6.89
CA GLY A 64 13.24 19.39 -7.19
C GLY A 64 12.47 18.47 -6.23
N ALA A 65 11.21 18.26 -6.54
CA ALA A 65 10.29 17.42 -5.77
C ALA A 65 10.57 15.93 -6.01
N ILE A 66 10.13 15.09 -5.07
CA ILE A 66 10.13 13.65 -5.28
C ILE A 66 8.70 13.18 -5.55
N HIS A 67 8.59 12.10 -6.34
CA HIS A 67 7.31 11.57 -6.78
C HIS A 67 7.21 10.11 -6.37
N TYR A 68 6.21 9.78 -5.55
CA TYR A 68 5.90 8.41 -5.20
C TYR A 68 4.86 7.86 -6.17
N SER A 69 5.18 6.72 -6.76
CA SER A 69 4.21 5.96 -7.55
C SER A 69 3.30 5.16 -6.63
N ASN A 70 2.17 4.69 -7.15
CA ASN A 70 1.30 3.82 -6.39
C ASN A 70 1.98 2.47 -6.11
N GLN A 71 1.63 1.86 -5.00
CA GLN A 71 2.14 0.54 -4.61
C GLN A 71 1.15 -0.15 -3.68
N TRP A 72 1.28 -1.46 -3.59
CA TRP A 72 0.51 -2.23 -2.62
C TRP A 72 1.08 -2.04 -1.22
N ALA A 73 0.19 -1.83 -0.26
CA ALA A 73 0.56 -1.74 1.15
C ALA A 73 -0.39 -2.57 2.00
N LEU A 74 0.16 -3.19 3.04
CA LEU A 74 -0.60 -3.94 4.02
C LEU A 74 -0.53 -3.22 5.36
N VAL A 75 -1.69 -3.06 5.99
CA VAL A 75 -1.80 -2.49 7.34
C VAL A 75 -2.12 -3.62 8.30
N ASP A 76 -1.30 -3.75 9.35
CA ASP A 76 -1.53 -4.77 10.38
C ASP A 76 -2.39 -4.22 11.53
N THR A 77 -2.62 -5.08 12.52
CA THR A 77 -3.47 -4.72 13.67
C THR A 77 -2.86 -3.69 14.61
N HIS A 78 -1.59 -3.34 14.40
CA HIS A 78 -0.87 -2.33 15.19
C HIS A 78 -0.59 -1.07 14.38
N ASN A 79 -1.31 -0.86 13.30
CA ASN A 79 -1.18 0.29 12.40
C ASN A 79 0.20 0.39 11.73
N ARG A 80 0.88 -0.74 11.54
CA ARG A 80 2.11 -0.75 10.77
C ARG A 80 1.77 -0.91 9.30
N VAL A 81 2.36 -0.06 8.48
CA VAL A 81 2.17 -0.08 7.04
C VAL A 81 3.43 -0.63 6.39
N ASN A 82 3.28 -1.75 5.71
CA ASN A 82 4.40 -2.44 5.05
C ASN A 82 4.10 -2.59 3.56
N GLY A 83 5.16 -2.58 2.75
CA GLY A 83 5.02 -2.97 1.35
C GLY A 83 4.49 -4.40 1.27
N TRP A 84 3.65 -4.66 0.28
CA TRP A 84 3.01 -5.96 0.15
C TRP A 84 3.08 -6.47 -1.28
N ALA A 85 3.22 -7.78 -1.41
CA ALA A 85 3.11 -8.46 -2.69
C ALA A 85 2.29 -9.74 -2.46
N PRO A 86 1.39 -10.10 -3.39
CA PRO A 86 0.60 -11.31 -3.22
C PRO A 86 1.47 -12.55 -3.35
N SER A 87 1.23 -13.53 -2.47
CA SER A 87 1.78 -14.86 -2.64
C SER A 87 1.00 -15.60 -3.73
N ALA A 88 1.49 -16.77 -4.15
CA ALA A 88 0.75 -17.61 -5.06
C ALA A 88 -0.63 -17.99 -4.48
N SER A 89 -0.68 -18.28 -3.19
CA SER A 89 -1.96 -18.56 -2.51
C SER A 89 -2.89 -17.37 -2.55
N ASP A 90 -2.38 -16.17 -2.35
CA ASP A 90 -3.19 -14.94 -2.41
C ASP A 90 -3.76 -14.74 -3.80
N ALA A 91 -2.93 -14.91 -4.83
CA ALA A 91 -3.34 -14.67 -6.21
C ALA A 91 -4.41 -15.67 -6.69
N LEU A 92 -4.36 -16.90 -6.20
CA LEU A 92 -5.28 -17.96 -6.61
C LEU A 92 -6.49 -18.11 -5.69
N ALA A 93 -6.55 -17.36 -4.61
CA ALA A 93 -7.64 -17.45 -3.63
C ALA A 93 -8.95 -16.91 -4.19
N THR A 94 -10.05 -17.48 -3.67
CA THR A 94 -11.40 -17.04 -4.01
C THR A 94 -12.17 -16.55 -2.78
N ASP A 95 -11.45 -16.28 -1.70
CA ASP A 95 -12.01 -15.81 -0.43
C ASP A 95 -11.73 -14.35 -0.16
N TRP A 96 -11.43 -13.58 -1.19
CA TRP A 96 -11.15 -12.16 -1.04
C TRP A 96 -12.40 -11.40 -0.59
N ILE A 97 -12.17 -10.45 0.31
CA ILE A 97 -13.22 -9.58 0.86
C ILE A 97 -12.92 -8.16 0.39
N ILE A 98 -13.93 -7.50 -0.13
CA ILE A 98 -13.84 -6.09 -0.48
C ILE A 98 -14.48 -5.30 0.64
N LEU A 99 -13.66 -4.50 1.33
CA LEU A 99 -14.10 -3.62 2.41
C LEU A 99 -14.50 -2.27 1.82
N ASP A 100 -15.31 -1.57 2.52
CA ASP A 100 -15.75 -0.24 2.07
C ASP A 100 -14.73 0.84 2.36
#